data_774f63a20f8514014172531488289958
#
_entry.id   774f63a20f8514014172531488289958
#
_cell.length_a   1.000
_cell.length_b   1.000
_cell.length_c   1.000
_cell.angle_alpha   90.00
_cell.angle_beta   90.00
_cell.angle_gamma   90.00
#
_symmetry.space_group_name_H-M   'P 1'
#
loop_
_entity.id
_entity.type
_entity.pdbx_description
1 polymer ?
#
loop_
_entity_poly.entity_id
_entity_poly.type
_entity_poly.pdbx_seq_one_letter_code
_entity_poly.pdbx_strand_id
1 'polypeptide(L)'
;MKDMDMKNQVQLAPQRMVGLGSKFKKKTCVSTEKGKEFAQISSDDLTNTPGRWTVMFWWPKDFTFVCPTEIAAFNKAVGEFKDRNAQLIGASTDSEFVHVAWRRDHADLKDLKFPMLADTSKSLSEELGILTADEVLYRLLGRWLG
;
A
#
# COMPACT_ATOMS: atom_id res chain seq x y z
N MET A 1 47.04 -6.89 19.15
CA MET A 1 45.60 -6.70 19.22
C MET A 1 45.23 -5.66 18.18
N LYS A 2 44.68 -6.09 17.07
CA LYS A 2 44.33 -5.18 15.96
C LYS A 2 42.93 -4.67 16.22
N ASP A 3 42.78 -3.35 16.23
CA ASP A 3 41.49 -2.67 16.28
C ASP A 3 40.63 -3.12 15.11
N MET A 4 39.56 -3.83 15.43
CA MET A 4 38.49 -4.09 14.47
C MET A 4 37.68 -2.81 14.27
N ASP A 5 37.92 -2.25 13.10
CA ASP A 5 37.33 -1.01 12.60
C ASP A 5 35.78 -1.11 12.58
N MET A 6 35.16 -0.52 13.58
CA MET A 6 33.69 -0.36 13.64
C MET A 6 33.24 0.78 12.69
N LYS A 7 33.58 0.69 11.42
CA LYS A 7 33.18 1.67 10.40
C LYS A 7 32.20 1.12 9.37
N ASN A 8 31.28 0.27 9.82
CA ASN A 8 30.15 -0.05 8.99
C ASN A 8 28.85 0.37 9.69
N GLN A 9 28.80 1.63 10.13
CA GLN A 9 27.53 2.27 10.41
C GLN A 9 26.86 2.48 9.05
N VAL A 10 25.88 1.61 8.77
CA VAL A 10 24.90 1.86 7.73
C VAL A 10 24.31 3.24 8.03
N GLN A 11 24.77 4.23 7.30
CA GLN A 11 24.25 5.58 7.37
C GLN A 11 22.86 5.53 6.75
N LEU A 12 21.86 5.22 7.58
CA LEU A 12 20.46 5.38 7.22
C LEU A 12 20.31 6.84 6.83
N ALA A 13 20.12 7.10 5.54
CA ALA A 13 19.69 8.40 5.08
C ALA A 13 18.52 8.85 5.97
N PRO A 14 18.44 10.13 6.38
CA PRO A 14 17.35 10.58 7.23
C PRO A 14 16.04 10.19 6.56
N GLN A 15 15.37 9.19 7.11
CA GLN A 15 14.07 8.77 6.62
C GLN A 15 13.16 9.96 6.80
N ARG A 16 12.79 10.56 5.69
CA ARG A 16 11.77 11.59 5.68
C ARG A 16 10.48 10.91 6.11
N MET A 17 10.13 11.04 7.39
CA MET A 17 8.84 10.58 7.86
C MET A 17 7.78 11.30 7.03
N VAL A 18 7.16 10.57 6.14
CA VAL A 18 6.03 11.07 5.37
C VAL A 18 4.91 11.29 6.38
N GLY A 19 4.70 12.54 6.75
CA GLY A 19 3.66 12.90 7.70
C GLY A 19 2.28 12.81 7.08
N LEU A 20 1.27 12.91 7.92
CA LEU A 20 -0.12 13.11 7.53
C LEU A 20 -0.21 14.21 6.44
N GLY A 21 -0.89 13.92 5.34
CA GLY A 21 -1.08 14.87 4.26
C GLY A 21 0.00 14.91 3.18
N SER A 22 0.96 13.98 3.16
CA SER A 22 1.90 13.86 2.05
C SER A 22 1.16 13.56 0.75
N LYS A 23 1.63 14.16 -0.34
CA LYS A 23 1.01 14.03 -1.66
C LYS A 23 1.79 13.05 -2.54
N PHE A 24 1.10 12.17 -3.23
CA PHE A 24 1.69 11.32 -4.25
C PHE A 24 1.02 11.51 -5.62
N LYS A 25 1.78 11.26 -6.66
CA LYS A 25 1.32 11.33 -8.05
C LYS A 25 0.39 10.15 -8.38
N LYS A 26 -0.32 10.23 -9.49
CA LYS A 26 -1.20 9.16 -9.98
C LYS A 26 -0.48 7.82 -10.05
N LYS A 27 -1.10 6.82 -9.46
CA LYS A 27 -0.71 5.41 -9.51
C LYS A 27 -1.85 4.58 -10.09
N THR A 28 -1.50 3.55 -10.84
CA THR A 28 -2.50 2.58 -11.33
C THR A 28 -2.94 1.67 -10.20
N CYS A 29 -4.21 1.36 -10.15
CA CYS A 29 -4.78 0.39 -9.21
C CYS A 29 -5.77 -0.53 -9.92
N VAL A 30 -5.99 -1.71 -9.33
CA VAL A 30 -7.14 -2.54 -9.68
C VAL A 30 -8.38 -1.90 -9.07
N SER A 31 -9.31 -1.55 -9.93
CA SER A 31 -10.53 -0.85 -9.54
C SER A 31 -11.54 -1.76 -8.83
N THR A 32 -12.36 -1.16 -8.00
CA THR A 32 -13.58 -1.80 -7.47
C THR A 32 -14.84 -1.34 -8.19
N GLU A 33 -14.70 -0.42 -9.17
CA GLU A 33 -15.82 0.05 -9.96
C GLU A 33 -16.27 -1.02 -10.97
N LYS A 34 -17.57 -1.25 -11.02
CA LYS A 34 -18.14 -2.22 -11.97
C LYS A 34 -17.85 -1.79 -13.41
N GLY A 35 -17.30 -2.71 -14.18
CA GLY A 35 -16.97 -2.46 -15.59
C GLY A 35 -15.61 -1.79 -15.83
N LYS A 36 -14.87 -1.44 -14.78
CA LYS A 36 -13.50 -0.94 -14.88
C LYS A 36 -12.56 -1.89 -14.17
N GLU A 37 -11.59 -2.44 -14.88
CA GLU A 37 -10.56 -3.28 -14.28
C GLU A 37 -9.45 -2.47 -13.61
N PHE A 38 -9.05 -1.38 -14.24
CA PHE A 38 -8.01 -0.47 -13.76
C PHE A 38 -8.53 0.95 -13.56
N ALA A 39 -7.95 1.65 -12.61
CA ALA A 39 -8.18 3.08 -12.37
C ALA A 39 -6.85 3.77 -12.01
N GLN A 40 -6.87 5.10 -12.01
CA GLN A 40 -5.76 5.92 -11.54
C GLN A 40 -6.17 6.59 -10.24
N ILE A 41 -5.31 6.50 -9.24
CA ILE A 41 -5.52 7.15 -7.94
C ILE A 41 -4.31 8.03 -7.61
N SER A 42 -4.58 9.23 -7.12
CA SER A 42 -3.60 10.15 -6.54
C SER A 42 -4.01 10.55 -5.13
N SER A 43 -3.12 11.21 -4.41
CA SER A 43 -3.47 11.78 -3.10
C SER A 43 -4.63 12.77 -3.17
N ASP A 44 -4.72 13.55 -4.27
CA ASP A 44 -5.78 14.54 -4.43
C ASP A 44 -7.15 13.87 -4.58
N ASP A 45 -7.22 12.70 -5.26
CA ASP A 45 -8.45 11.91 -5.36
C ASP A 45 -8.90 11.36 -4.00
N LEU A 46 -7.95 11.09 -3.11
CA LEU A 46 -8.21 10.55 -1.77
C LEU A 46 -8.64 11.62 -0.77
N THR A 47 -8.21 12.87 -1.00
CA THR A 47 -8.45 14.00 -0.10
C THR A 47 -9.59 14.91 -0.53
N ASN A 48 -10.25 14.61 -1.65
CA ASN A 48 -11.33 15.45 -2.20
C ASN A 48 -12.63 15.40 -1.35
N THR A 49 -12.74 14.49 -0.40
CA THR A 49 -13.84 14.44 0.57
C THR A 49 -13.34 14.94 1.94
N PRO A 50 -13.71 16.16 2.35
CA PRO A 50 -13.26 16.72 3.62
C PRO A 50 -13.61 15.82 4.82
N GLY A 51 -12.65 15.67 5.73
CA GLY A 51 -12.81 14.87 6.94
C GLY A 51 -12.78 13.34 6.74
N ARG A 52 -12.60 12.86 5.51
CA ARG A 52 -12.49 11.44 5.24
C ARG A 52 -11.07 10.95 5.43
N TRP A 53 -10.93 9.87 6.19
CA TRP A 53 -9.66 9.19 6.38
C TRP A 53 -9.36 8.20 5.24
N THR A 54 -8.10 8.11 4.85
CA THR A 54 -7.62 7.01 4.01
C THR A 54 -6.65 6.17 4.82
N VAL A 55 -6.95 4.89 4.93
CA VAL A 55 -6.07 3.90 5.53
C VAL A 55 -5.46 3.09 4.40
N MET A 56 -4.14 3.23 4.21
CA MET A 56 -3.39 2.47 3.23
C MET A 56 -2.56 1.41 3.96
N PHE A 57 -2.70 0.15 3.54
CA PHE A 57 -1.90 -0.93 4.07
C PHE A 57 -1.12 -1.62 2.96
N TRP A 58 0.05 -2.17 3.31
CA TRP A 58 1.01 -2.68 2.36
C TRP A 58 1.33 -4.14 2.65
N TRP A 59 1.60 -4.91 1.59
CA TRP A 59 2.14 -6.26 1.67
C TRP A 59 3.35 -6.39 0.71
N PRO A 60 4.31 -7.30 1.02
CA PRO A 60 5.55 -7.40 0.27
C PRO A 60 5.38 -7.88 -1.18
N LYS A 61 4.58 -8.93 -1.37
CA LYS A 61 4.43 -9.62 -2.66
C LYS A 61 3.08 -10.28 -2.79
N ASP A 62 2.51 -10.24 -3.99
CA ASP A 62 1.38 -11.05 -4.39
C ASP A 62 1.75 -12.54 -4.46
N PHE A 63 0.75 -13.40 -4.51
CA PHE A 63 0.93 -14.86 -4.57
C PHE A 63 1.74 -15.46 -3.41
N THR A 64 1.69 -14.86 -2.22
CA THR A 64 2.26 -15.39 -0.98
C THR A 64 1.19 -16.01 -0.10
N PHE A 65 1.62 -16.82 0.91
CA PHE A 65 0.68 -17.60 1.72
C PHE A 65 -0.03 -16.80 2.83
N VAL A 66 0.63 -15.80 3.40
CA VAL A 66 0.09 -15.04 4.55
C VAL A 66 -0.70 -13.80 4.11
N CYS A 67 -0.25 -13.13 3.07
CA CYS A 67 -0.87 -11.87 2.62
C CYS A 67 -2.36 -11.98 2.25
N PRO A 68 -2.85 -13.06 1.59
CA PRO A 68 -4.27 -13.16 1.26
C PRO A 68 -5.17 -13.17 2.48
N THR A 69 -4.76 -13.80 3.57
CA THR A 69 -5.58 -13.88 4.79
C THR A 69 -5.75 -12.53 5.47
N GLU A 70 -4.70 -11.71 5.45
CA GLU A 70 -4.75 -10.35 5.99
C GLU A 70 -5.59 -9.42 5.09
N ILE A 71 -5.40 -9.49 3.78
CA ILE A 71 -6.20 -8.73 2.81
C ILE A 71 -7.69 -9.07 2.97
N ALA A 72 -8.02 -10.36 3.10
CA ALA A 72 -9.38 -10.81 3.34
C ALA A 72 -9.94 -10.32 4.69
N ALA A 73 -9.11 -10.24 5.73
CA ALA A 73 -9.51 -9.68 7.02
C ALA A 73 -9.87 -8.18 6.90
N PHE A 74 -9.04 -7.39 6.19
CA PHE A 74 -9.37 -6.00 5.88
C PHE A 74 -10.67 -5.89 5.06
N ASN A 75 -10.87 -6.79 4.10
CA ASN A 75 -12.10 -6.78 3.29
C ASN A 75 -13.36 -7.03 4.13
N LYS A 76 -13.30 -7.92 5.12
CA LYS A 76 -14.40 -8.15 6.08
C LYS A 76 -14.67 -6.91 6.93
N ALA A 77 -13.64 -6.17 7.30
CA ALA A 77 -13.72 -4.99 8.15
C ALA A 77 -14.11 -3.70 7.40
N VAL A 78 -14.27 -3.71 6.07
CA VAL A 78 -14.56 -2.48 5.27
C VAL A 78 -15.76 -1.69 5.82
N GLY A 79 -16.80 -2.37 6.31
CA GLY A 79 -17.96 -1.71 6.93
C GLY A 79 -17.56 -0.87 8.14
N GLU A 80 -16.75 -1.42 9.03
CA GLU A 80 -16.28 -0.73 10.23
C GLU A 80 -15.42 0.51 9.91
N PHE A 81 -14.63 0.46 8.83
CA PHE A 81 -13.89 1.63 8.35
C PHE A 81 -14.82 2.69 7.81
N LYS A 82 -15.83 2.31 7.01
CA LYS A 82 -16.84 3.24 6.48
C LYS A 82 -17.62 3.94 7.60
N ASP A 83 -18.00 3.22 8.64
CA ASP A 83 -18.72 3.76 9.79
C ASP A 83 -17.90 4.84 10.54
N ARG A 84 -16.58 4.79 10.40
CA ARG A 84 -15.63 5.79 10.94
C ARG A 84 -15.18 6.83 9.91
N ASN A 85 -15.95 6.98 8.83
CA ASN A 85 -15.61 7.86 7.71
C ASN A 85 -14.21 7.60 7.15
N ALA A 86 -13.83 6.33 7.02
CA ALA A 86 -12.55 5.92 6.47
C ALA A 86 -12.72 5.04 5.22
N GLN A 87 -11.78 5.16 4.29
CA GLN A 87 -11.65 4.28 3.14
C GLN A 87 -10.35 3.48 3.22
N LEU A 88 -10.36 2.28 2.62
CA LEU A 88 -9.21 1.39 2.55
C LEU A 88 -8.57 1.41 1.16
N ILE A 89 -7.25 1.31 1.13
CA ILE A 89 -6.46 1.03 -0.06
C ILE A 89 -5.41 -0.01 0.32
N GLY A 90 -5.37 -1.09 -0.45
CA GLY A 90 -4.26 -2.04 -0.36
C GLY A 90 -3.17 -1.68 -1.37
N ALA A 91 -1.90 -1.93 -1.07
CA ALA A 91 -0.80 -1.60 -1.97
C ALA A 91 0.37 -2.59 -1.88
N SER A 92 1.04 -2.80 -3.00
CA SER A 92 2.34 -3.44 -3.06
C SER A 92 3.17 -2.88 -4.22
N THR A 93 4.40 -3.37 -4.36
CA THR A 93 5.28 -3.03 -5.51
C THR A 93 5.04 -3.91 -6.74
N ASP A 94 4.12 -4.86 -6.67
CA ASP A 94 3.72 -5.64 -7.83
C ASP A 94 2.88 -4.79 -8.81
N SER A 95 2.78 -5.26 -10.06
CA SER A 95 2.03 -4.55 -11.08
C SER A 95 0.52 -4.75 -10.93
N GLU A 96 -0.25 -3.85 -11.53
CA GLU A 96 -1.71 -3.95 -11.60
C GLU A 96 -2.16 -5.25 -12.28
N PHE A 97 -1.42 -5.75 -13.24
CA PHE A 97 -1.72 -7.02 -13.91
C PHE A 97 -1.54 -8.22 -12.98
N VAL A 98 -0.50 -8.21 -12.14
CA VAL A 98 -0.27 -9.23 -11.12
C VAL A 98 -1.38 -9.20 -10.07
N HIS A 99 -1.79 -8.02 -9.62
CA HIS A 99 -2.92 -7.84 -8.70
C HIS A 99 -4.23 -8.41 -9.28
N VAL A 100 -4.53 -8.13 -10.56
CA VAL A 100 -5.73 -8.68 -11.21
C VAL A 100 -5.67 -10.19 -11.31
N ALA A 101 -4.53 -10.75 -11.73
CA ALA A 101 -4.35 -12.19 -11.82
C ALA A 101 -4.56 -12.85 -10.45
N TRP A 102 -3.96 -12.30 -9.40
CA TRP A 102 -4.11 -12.82 -8.04
C TRP A 102 -5.55 -12.74 -7.52
N ARG A 103 -6.24 -11.62 -7.77
CA ARG A 103 -7.66 -11.49 -7.42
C ARG A 103 -8.55 -12.51 -8.13
N ARG A 104 -8.23 -12.86 -9.38
CA ARG A 104 -8.98 -13.87 -10.14
C ARG A 104 -8.73 -15.28 -9.67
N ASP A 105 -7.48 -15.57 -9.29
CA ASP A 105 -7.03 -16.89 -8.89
C ASP A 105 -7.42 -17.24 -7.44
N HIS A 106 -7.33 -16.29 -6.52
CA HIS A 106 -7.55 -16.54 -5.10
C HIS A 106 -9.00 -16.27 -4.68
N ALA A 107 -9.68 -17.30 -4.14
CA ALA A 107 -11.10 -17.22 -3.79
C ALA A 107 -11.46 -16.05 -2.86
N ASP A 108 -10.63 -15.78 -1.84
CA ASP A 108 -10.90 -14.73 -0.85
C ASP A 108 -10.63 -13.31 -1.37
N LEU A 109 -9.99 -13.17 -2.53
CA LEU A 109 -9.64 -11.87 -3.11
C LEU A 109 -10.54 -11.44 -4.27
N LYS A 110 -11.44 -12.31 -4.75
CA LYS A 110 -12.31 -12.02 -5.91
C LYS A 110 -13.19 -10.79 -5.69
N ASP A 111 -13.74 -10.63 -4.50
CA ASP A 111 -14.75 -9.63 -4.16
C ASP A 111 -14.20 -8.54 -3.21
N LEU A 112 -12.97 -8.11 -3.42
CA LEU A 112 -12.40 -7.02 -2.64
C LEU A 112 -13.15 -5.70 -2.85
N LYS A 113 -13.49 -5.05 -1.75
CA LYS A 113 -14.28 -3.80 -1.69
C LYS A 113 -13.40 -2.55 -1.63
N PHE A 114 -12.11 -2.69 -1.83
CA PHE A 114 -11.13 -1.60 -1.89
C PHE A 114 -10.15 -1.82 -3.05
N PRO A 115 -9.56 -0.75 -3.60
CA PRO A 115 -8.62 -0.85 -4.70
C PRO A 115 -7.27 -1.44 -4.24
N MET A 116 -6.58 -2.12 -5.16
CA MET A 116 -5.20 -2.59 -4.99
C MET A 116 -4.28 -1.72 -5.83
N LEU A 117 -3.49 -0.88 -5.17
CA LEU A 117 -2.58 0.07 -5.81
C LEU A 117 -1.25 -0.61 -6.17
N ALA A 118 -0.79 -0.39 -7.40
CA ALA A 118 0.46 -0.89 -7.93
C ALA A 118 1.53 0.21 -7.85
N ASP A 119 2.50 0.06 -6.95
CA ASP A 119 3.66 0.95 -6.85
C ASP A 119 4.89 0.36 -7.53
N THR A 120 4.74 -0.02 -8.80
CA THR A 120 5.78 -0.71 -9.60
C THR A 120 7.08 0.08 -9.69
N SER A 121 6.98 1.41 -9.69
CA SER A 121 8.14 2.31 -9.68
C SER A 121 8.80 2.44 -8.30
N LYS A 122 8.19 1.88 -7.27
CA LYS A 122 8.58 1.97 -5.85
C LYS A 122 8.64 3.40 -5.29
N SER A 123 8.28 4.40 -6.10
CA SER A 123 8.43 5.81 -5.71
C SER A 123 7.59 6.20 -4.50
N LEU A 124 6.41 5.61 -4.32
CA LEU A 124 5.58 5.88 -3.15
C LEU A 124 6.11 5.17 -1.91
N SER A 125 6.51 3.90 -2.03
CA SER A 125 7.09 3.14 -0.94
C SER A 125 8.45 3.70 -0.49
N GLU A 126 9.27 4.23 -1.40
CA GLU A 126 10.48 4.99 -1.06
C GLU A 126 10.15 6.27 -0.28
N GLU A 127 9.20 7.06 -0.79
CA GLU A 127 8.77 8.31 -0.15
C GLU A 127 8.19 8.06 1.24
N LEU A 128 7.48 6.94 1.43
CA LEU A 128 6.94 6.52 2.73
C LEU A 128 8.01 5.93 3.66
N GLY A 129 9.23 5.67 3.16
CA GLY A 129 10.31 5.08 3.94
C GLY A 129 10.05 3.63 4.38
N ILE A 130 9.26 2.89 3.61
CA ILE A 130 8.88 1.49 3.90
C ILE A 130 9.63 0.45 3.05
N LEU A 131 10.51 0.89 2.16
CA LEU A 131 11.47 0.01 1.49
C LEU A 131 12.69 -0.23 2.34
N THR A 132 13.16 -1.47 2.37
CA THR A 132 14.46 -1.81 2.94
C THR A 132 15.59 -1.48 1.96
N ALA A 133 16.85 -1.55 2.43
CA ALA A 133 18.03 -1.43 1.56
C ALA A 133 18.05 -2.49 0.44
N ASP A 134 17.44 -3.66 0.67
CA ASP A 134 17.29 -4.76 -0.31
C ASP A 134 16.03 -4.59 -1.18
N GLU A 135 15.41 -3.42 -1.18
CA GLU A 135 14.17 -3.12 -1.92
C GLU A 135 12.97 -4.01 -1.56
N VAL A 136 12.95 -4.55 -0.36
CA VAL A 136 11.84 -5.34 0.18
C VAL A 136 10.91 -4.43 0.96
N LEU A 137 9.61 -4.52 0.70
CA LEU A 137 8.61 -3.80 1.48
C LEU A 137 8.48 -4.37 2.89
N TYR A 138 8.55 -3.47 3.88
CA TYR A 138 8.01 -3.79 5.19
C TYR A 138 6.48 -3.78 5.14
N ARG A 139 5.88 -4.70 5.90
CA ARG A 139 4.45 -4.68 6.14
C ARG A 139 4.13 -3.46 7.01
N LEU A 140 3.47 -2.47 6.44
CA LEU A 140 3.13 -1.24 7.13
C LEU A 140 1.64 -0.93 6.98
N LEU A 141 1.05 -0.52 8.09
CA LEU A 141 -0.25 0.12 8.12
C LEU A 141 -0.04 1.64 8.18
N GLY A 142 -0.24 2.32 7.05
CA GLY A 142 -0.17 3.79 6.97
C GLY A 142 -1.55 4.42 7.13
N ARG A 143 -1.61 5.54 7.86
CA ARG A 143 -2.83 6.30 8.12
C ARG A 143 -2.73 7.70 7.50
N TRP A 144 -3.70 8.07 6.71
CA TRP A 144 -3.77 9.34 6.00
C TRP A 144 -5.03 10.12 6.39
N LEU A 145 -4.89 11.43 6.60
CA LEU A 145 -6.01 12.36 6.78
C LEU A 145 -6.33 13.02 5.43
N GLY A 146 -7.59 12.99 5.06
CA GLY A 146 -8.14 13.81 4.00
C GLY A 146 -8.57 15.19 4.52
#